data_b8415c9d538798d958759a6230a7971d
#
_entry.id   b8415c9d538798d958759a6230a7971d
#
_cell.length_a   1.000
_cell.length_b   1.000
_cell.length_c   1.000
_cell.angle_alpha   90.00
_cell.angle_beta   90.00
_cell.angle_gamma   90.00
#
_symmetry.space_group_name_H-M   'P 1'
#
loop_
_entity.id
_entity.type
_entity.pdbx_description
1 polymer ?
#
loop_
_entity_poly.entity_id
_entity_poly.type
_entity_poly.pdbx_seq_one_letter_code
_entity_poly.pdbx_strand_id
1 'polypeptide(L)'
;IIDGGSDEQKQKYLTKIVSNEVKFGVGFSALTGARDNSEIQIKGNKISGRSLFVLDYEYATHFLISDINGCIGIIDAQTNGIDLVELKTIDRTRNVCELILKNVDFEILEQTKNSINTAEKVIDAGRIMLAADSLGAAQNMINKAVDYAKERKQFGRAIGSFQAVKHMCAEMVAELEPCYALVWHAAHAQKHMPCLLYTSDAADD
;
A
#
# COMPACT_ATOMS: atom_id res chain seq x y z
N ILE A 1 -2.72 12.20 -6.71
CA ILE A 1 -3.22 13.24 -7.63
C ILE A 1 -4.16 14.20 -6.90
N ILE A 2 -5.16 13.70 -6.15
CA ILE A 2 -6.17 14.55 -5.48
C ILE A 2 -5.52 15.55 -4.52
N ASP A 3 -4.65 15.08 -3.63
CA ASP A 3 -4.03 15.92 -2.60
C ASP A 3 -2.78 16.67 -3.07
N GLY A 4 -2.08 16.13 -4.06
CA GLY A 4 -0.76 16.65 -4.48
C GLY A 4 -0.74 17.34 -5.84
N GLY A 5 -1.78 17.20 -6.64
CA GLY A 5 -1.84 17.79 -7.97
C GLY A 5 -2.34 19.24 -7.99
N SER A 6 -1.84 20.04 -8.94
CA SER A 6 -2.49 21.29 -9.31
C SER A 6 -3.87 21.04 -9.92
N ASP A 7 -4.69 22.06 -10.05
CA ASP A 7 -6.02 21.93 -10.66
C ASP A 7 -5.94 21.45 -12.12
N GLU A 8 -4.91 21.86 -12.85
CA GLU A 8 -4.63 21.37 -14.19
C GLU A 8 -4.26 19.90 -14.21
N GLN A 9 -3.40 19.46 -13.26
CA GLN A 9 -3.03 18.05 -13.12
C GLN A 9 -4.22 17.19 -12.70
N LYS A 10 -5.06 17.67 -11.79
CA LYS A 10 -6.30 16.98 -11.42
C LYS A 10 -7.20 16.80 -12.63
N GLN A 11 -7.43 17.86 -13.39
CA GLN A 11 -8.24 17.82 -14.59
C GLN A 11 -7.67 16.88 -15.67
N LYS A 12 -6.34 16.89 -15.84
CA LYS A 12 -5.61 16.04 -16.80
C LYS A 12 -5.71 14.55 -16.45
N TYR A 13 -5.54 14.18 -15.17
CA TYR A 13 -5.38 12.78 -14.77
C TYR A 13 -6.65 12.14 -14.21
N LEU A 14 -7.49 12.86 -13.43
CA LEU A 14 -8.63 12.22 -12.75
C LEU A 14 -9.67 11.68 -13.74
N THR A 15 -9.96 12.42 -14.81
CA THR A 15 -10.87 11.95 -15.87
C THR A 15 -10.37 10.68 -16.52
N LYS A 16 -9.07 10.62 -16.80
CA LYS A 16 -8.42 9.47 -17.44
C LYS A 16 -8.28 8.25 -16.50
N ILE A 17 -8.16 8.48 -15.20
CA ILE A 17 -8.22 7.40 -14.19
C ILE A 17 -9.61 6.78 -14.19
N VAL A 18 -10.67 7.60 -14.17
CA VAL A 18 -12.06 7.12 -14.20
C VAL A 18 -12.40 6.37 -15.48
N SER A 19 -11.90 6.84 -16.63
CA SER A 19 -12.07 6.13 -17.92
C SER A 19 -11.15 4.91 -18.08
N ASN A 20 -10.31 4.61 -17.09
CA ASN A 20 -9.32 3.52 -17.13
C ASN A 20 -8.24 3.67 -18.23
N GLU A 21 -8.05 4.88 -18.77
CA GLU A 21 -7.00 5.20 -19.73
C GLU A 21 -5.63 5.38 -19.04
N VAL A 22 -5.63 5.87 -17.81
CA VAL A 22 -4.43 6.04 -16.98
C VAL A 22 -4.49 5.12 -15.77
N LYS A 23 -3.43 4.32 -15.63
CA LYS A 23 -3.20 3.43 -14.49
C LYS A 23 -1.84 3.75 -13.90
N PHE A 24 -1.77 3.88 -12.59
CA PHE A 24 -0.53 4.21 -11.90
C PHE A 24 0.07 3.00 -11.20
N GLY A 25 1.36 2.75 -11.48
CA GLY A 25 2.22 1.99 -10.59
C GLY A 25 2.77 2.94 -9.52
N VAL A 26 2.88 2.47 -8.27
CA VAL A 26 3.27 3.32 -7.13
C VAL A 26 4.54 2.80 -6.48
N GLY A 27 5.57 3.66 -6.38
CA GLY A 27 6.84 3.34 -5.77
C GLY A 27 7.30 4.41 -4.79
N PHE A 28 7.13 4.17 -3.49
CA PHE A 28 7.50 5.06 -2.38
C PHE A 28 8.55 4.44 -1.45
N SER A 29 9.38 3.54 -1.98
CA SER A 29 10.38 2.83 -1.19
C SER A 29 11.41 3.74 -0.51
N ALA A 30 11.70 4.92 -1.09
CA ALA A 30 12.57 5.92 -0.49
C ALA A 30 12.04 6.43 0.88
N LEU A 31 10.71 6.54 1.02
CA LEU A 31 10.06 7.00 2.25
C LEU A 31 9.76 5.89 3.25
N THR A 32 9.60 4.66 2.76
CA THR A 32 9.24 3.52 3.62
C THR A 32 10.46 2.77 4.18
N GLY A 33 11.67 3.21 3.85
CA GLY A 33 12.91 2.59 4.36
C GLY A 33 13.13 1.15 3.87
N ALA A 34 12.56 0.78 2.73
CA ALA A 34 12.58 -0.59 2.24
C ALA A 34 13.98 -1.16 1.98
N ARG A 35 14.97 -0.31 1.67
CA ARG A 35 16.42 -0.64 1.54
C ARG A 35 17.29 0.61 1.49
N ASP A 36 18.54 0.48 1.96
CA ASP A 36 19.54 1.56 2.02
C ASP A 36 20.01 2.12 0.66
N ASN A 37 19.62 1.54 -0.47
CA ASN A 37 20.07 1.94 -1.81
C ASN A 37 18.93 2.38 -2.75
N SER A 38 17.81 2.77 -2.23
CA SER A 38 16.70 3.31 -3.04
C SER A 38 16.82 4.84 -3.16
N GLU A 39 17.97 5.31 -3.68
CA GLU A 39 18.19 6.74 -3.87
C GLU A 39 17.48 7.22 -5.13
N ILE A 40 16.32 7.84 -4.95
CA ILE A 40 15.70 8.64 -6.00
C ILE A 40 16.25 10.06 -5.91
N GLN A 41 16.90 10.51 -6.99
CA GLN A 41 17.45 11.85 -7.12
C GLN A 41 16.70 12.63 -8.19
N ILE A 42 16.21 13.80 -7.82
CA ILE A 42 15.52 14.73 -8.71
C ILE A 42 16.47 15.89 -9.01
N LYS A 43 16.77 16.13 -10.30
CA LYS A 43 17.60 17.24 -10.77
C LYS A 43 16.89 17.96 -11.91
N GLY A 44 16.34 19.14 -11.63
CA GLY A 44 15.52 19.88 -12.58
C GLY A 44 14.27 19.09 -12.95
N ASN A 45 14.10 18.77 -14.23
CA ASN A 45 13.01 17.97 -14.78
C ASN A 45 13.41 16.50 -15.09
N LYS A 46 14.52 16.05 -14.50
CA LYS A 46 15.02 14.68 -14.65
C LYS A 46 15.04 13.95 -13.33
N ILE A 47 14.67 12.67 -13.38
CA ILE A 47 14.70 11.76 -12.24
C ILE A 47 15.63 10.58 -12.53
N SER A 48 16.42 10.18 -11.54
CA SER A 48 17.31 9.03 -11.61
C SER A 48 17.31 8.29 -10.28
N GLY A 49 17.59 6.99 -10.31
CA GLY A 49 17.71 6.17 -9.11
C GLY A 49 16.93 4.87 -9.22
N ARG A 50 16.58 4.29 -8.08
CA ARG A 50 15.91 3.00 -8.00
C ARG A 50 14.74 3.09 -7.04
N SER A 51 13.56 2.62 -7.45
CA SER A 51 12.41 2.43 -6.58
C SER A 51 12.09 0.95 -6.48
N LEU A 52 12.12 0.41 -5.25
CA LEU A 52 11.80 -0.98 -4.96
C LEU A 52 10.31 -1.15 -4.72
N PHE A 53 9.83 -2.37 -4.94
CA PHE A 53 8.45 -2.77 -4.63
C PHE A 53 7.38 -1.87 -5.28
N VAL A 54 7.62 -1.47 -6.53
CA VAL A 54 6.61 -0.75 -7.32
C VAL A 54 5.47 -1.70 -7.65
N LEU A 55 4.28 -1.37 -7.16
CA LEU A 55 3.09 -2.19 -7.30
C LEU A 55 2.42 -1.97 -8.66
N ASP A 56 1.77 -3.03 -9.17
CA ASP A 56 0.91 -3.03 -10.36
C ASP A 56 1.59 -2.53 -11.65
N TYR A 57 2.90 -2.75 -11.76
CA TYR A 57 3.73 -2.26 -12.86
C TYR A 57 3.30 -2.77 -14.25
N GLU A 58 2.78 -3.99 -14.33
CA GLU A 58 2.44 -4.66 -15.59
C GLU A 58 1.34 -3.93 -16.36
N TYR A 59 0.42 -3.32 -15.64
CA TYR A 59 -0.70 -2.58 -16.22
C TYR A 59 -0.54 -1.07 -16.13
N ALA A 60 0.55 -0.59 -15.56
CA ALA A 60 0.79 0.83 -15.37
C ALA A 60 1.07 1.52 -16.71
N THR A 61 0.35 2.60 -16.96
CA THR A 61 0.67 3.55 -18.03
C THR A 61 1.57 4.68 -17.53
N HIS A 62 1.57 4.91 -16.23
CA HIS A 62 2.37 5.91 -15.54
C HIS A 62 2.87 5.38 -14.21
N PHE A 63 3.95 5.94 -13.71
CA PHE A 63 4.48 5.67 -12.39
C PHE A 63 4.43 6.93 -11.51
N LEU A 64 4.04 6.75 -10.25
CA LEU A 64 4.19 7.74 -9.18
C LEU A 64 5.39 7.32 -8.32
N ILE A 65 6.44 8.09 -8.36
CA ILE A 65 7.69 7.81 -7.64
C ILE A 65 8.01 8.96 -6.71
N SER A 66 8.28 8.64 -5.45
CA SER A 66 8.68 9.64 -4.45
C SER A 66 10.18 9.59 -4.18
N ASP A 67 10.78 10.76 -3.98
CA ASP A 67 12.10 10.90 -3.34
C ASP A 67 11.99 10.83 -1.81
N ILE A 68 13.14 10.92 -1.13
CA ILE A 68 13.23 10.89 0.34
C ILE A 68 12.59 12.13 1.01
N ASN A 69 12.41 13.22 0.27
CA ASN A 69 11.81 14.46 0.77
C ASN A 69 10.29 14.52 0.54
N GLY A 70 9.71 13.46 -0.04
CA GLY A 70 8.28 13.39 -0.34
C GLY A 70 7.87 14.09 -1.63
N CYS A 71 8.82 14.54 -2.45
CA CYS A 71 8.52 15.04 -3.78
C CYS A 71 8.10 13.89 -4.69
N ILE A 72 6.93 14.00 -5.32
CA ILE A 72 6.36 12.94 -6.14
C ILE A 72 6.49 13.31 -7.62
N GLY A 73 7.12 12.42 -8.39
CA GLY A 73 7.20 12.49 -9.84
C GLY A 73 6.17 11.61 -10.52
N ILE A 74 5.56 12.12 -11.57
CA ILE A 74 4.73 11.37 -12.52
C ILE A 74 5.60 11.04 -13.73
N ILE A 75 5.74 9.77 -14.05
CA ILE A 75 6.57 9.28 -15.16
C ILE A 75 5.65 8.49 -16.10
N ASP A 76 5.68 8.82 -17.40
CA ASP A 76 5.04 7.98 -18.41
C ASP A 76 5.84 6.69 -18.57
N ALA A 77 5.17 5.54 -18.51
CA ALA A 77 5.82 4.23 -18.57
C ALA A 77 6.56 3.96 -19.89
N GLN A 78 6.26 4.72 -20.95
CA GLN A 78 6.92 4.62 -22.25
C GLN A 78 8.14 5.54 -22.38
N THR A 79 8.48 6.32 -21.35
CA THR A 79 9.63 7.22 -21.37
C THR A 79 10.94 6.42 -21.43
N ASN A 80 11.88 6.89 -22.25
CA ASN A 80 13.20 6.27 -22.36
C ASN A 80 13.98 6.38 -21.04
N GLY A 81 14.77 5.35 -20.72
CA GLY A 81 15.62 5.32 -19.52
C GLY A 81 14.98 4.62 -18.33
N ILE A 82 13.88 3.91 -18.54
CA ILE A 82 13.20 3.08 -17.56
C ILE A 82 13.57 1.61 -17.80
N ASP A 83 14.13 0.95 -16.78
CA ASP A 83 14.31 -0.49 -16.74
C ASP A 83 13.44 -1.08 -15.64
N LEU A 84 12.73 -2.15 -15.95
CA LEU A 84 11.86 -2.88 -15.02
C LEU A 84 12.50 -4.23 -14.68
N VAL A 85 12.65 -4.51 -13.40
CA VAL A 85 13.11 -5.82 -12.91
C VAL A 85 11.99 -6.45 -12.10
N GLU A 86 11.37 -7.49 -12.64
CA GLU A 86 10.31 -8.24 -11.95
C GLU A 86 10.84 -8.85 -10.64
N LEU A 87 10.08 -8.68 -9.56
CA LEU A 87 10.36 -9.28 -8.27
C LEU A 87 9.44 -10.49 -8.03
N LYS A 88 10.04 -11.66 -7.80
CA LYS A 88 9.30 -12.85 -7.44
C LYS A 88 8.93 -12.79 -5.96
N THR A 89 7.65 -12.59 -5.69
CA THR A 89 7.08 -12.55 -4.34
C THR A 89 6.30 -13.82 -4.01
N ILE A 90 6.03 -14.06 -2.73
CA ILE A 90 5.18 -15.17 -2.26
C ILE A 90 3.73 -14.92 -2.70
N ASP A 91 3.26 -13.68 -2.55
CA ASP A 91 1.95 -13.25 -3.05
C ASP A 91 2.01 -13.03 -4.57
N ARG A 92 1.39 -13.96 -5.31
CA ARG A 92 1.29 -13.90 -6.77
C ARG A 92 0.05 -13.15 -7.27
N THR A 93 -0.75 -12.61 -6.39
CA THR A 93 -1.93 -11.82 -6.76
C THR A 93 -1.57 -10.38 -7.09
N ARG A 94 -0.34 -9.96 -6.75
CA ARG A 94 0.19 -8.61 -7.01
C ARG A 94 1.49 -8.68 -7.81
N ASN A 95 1.56 -7.92 -8.88
CA ASN A 95 2.77 -7.78 -9.68
C ASN A 95 3.63 -6.66 -9.08
N VAL A 96 4.86 -7.00 -8.73
CA VAL A 96 5.80 -6.10 -8.06
C VAL A 96 7.10 -6.07 -8.84
N CYS A 97 7.67 -4.90 -9.04
CA CYS A 97 8.97 -4.74 -9.67
C CYS A 97 9.91 -3.79 -8.93
N GLU A 98 11.17 -3.84 -9.28
CA GLU A 98 12.13 -2.78 -9.08
C GLU A 98 12.16 -1.91 -10.34
N LEU A 99 11.98 -0.60 -10.17
CA LEU A 99 12.04 0.39 -11.23
C LEU A 99 13.40 1.09 -11.16
N ILE A 100 14.18 0.99 -12.24
CA ILE A 100 15.48 1.64 -12.38
C ILE A 100 15.33 2.79 -13.36
N LEU A 101 15.64 4.01 -12.91
CA LEU A 101 15.47 5.25 -13.65
C LEU A 101 16.84 5.84 -14.00
N LYS A 102 17.07 6.11 -15.29
CA LYS A 102 18.33 6.67 -15.81
C LYS A 102 18.03 7.98 -16.55
N ASN A 103 18.09 9.08 -15.83
CA ASN A 103 17.89 10.44 -16.37
C ASN A 103 16.57 10.59 -17.14
N VAL A 104 15.48 10.13 -16.52
CA VAL A 104 14.13 10.03 -17.10
C VAL A 104 13.42 11.37 -16.98
N ASP A 105 12.69 11.78 -18.03
CA ASP A 105 11.79 12.93 -17.98
C ASP A 105 10.58 12.61 -17.10
N PHE A 106 10.16 13.57 -16.27
CA PHE A 106 9.03 13.41 -15.37
C PHE A 106 8.29 14.74 -15.16
N GLU A 107 7.06 14.63 -14.72
CA GLU A 107 6.23 15.76 -14.28
C GLU A 107 6.16 15.76 -12.76
N ILE A 108 6.55 16.86 -12.09
CA ILE A 108 6.41 16.96 -10.63
C ILE A 108 4.94 17.15 -10.28
N LEU A 109 4.47 16.43 -9.28
CA LEU A 109 3.17 16.67 -8.67
C LEU A 109 3.26 17.96 -7.84
N GLU A 110 2.66 19.04 -8.32
CA GLU A 110 2.98 20.44 -7.93
C GLU A 110 2.95 20.71 -6.43
N GLN A 111 1.97 20.19 -5.70
CA GLN A 111 1.81 20.43 -4.25
C GLN A 111 2.82 19.64 -3.39
N THR A 112 3.63 18.76 -4.01
CA THR A 112 4.61 17.94 -3.29
C THR A 112 6.01 18.52 -3.33
N LYS A 113 6.25 19.60 -4.08
CA LYS A 113 7.58 20.21 -4.28
C LYS A 113 8.30 20.58 -2.98
N ASN A 114 7.55 21.00 -1.97
CA ASN A 114 8.10 21.51 -0.71
C ASN A 114 7.40 20.93 0.52
N SER A 115 6.74 19.78 0.39
CA SER A 115 5.98 19.19 1.49
C SER A 115 5.91 17.67 1.38
N ILE A 116 6.37 17.01 2.41
CA ILE A 116 6.25 15.56 2.57
C ILE A 116 4.81 15.10 2.86
N ASN A 117 3.95 15.99 3.34
CA ASN A 117 2.61 15.67 3.85
C ASN A 117 1.76 14.87 2.87
N THR A 118 1.82 15.16 1.57
CA THR A 118 1.06 14.41 0.56
C THR A 118 1.54 12.98 0.43
N ALA A 119 2.85 12.76 0.44
CA ALA A 119 3.44 11.45 0.35
C ALA A 119 3.12 10.60 1.60
N GLU A 120 3.19 11.20 2.78
CA GLU A 120 2.78 10.57 4.05
C GLU A 120 1.32 10.16 4.04
N LYS A 121 0.41 11.03 3.61
CA LYS A 121 -1.02 10.69 3.44
C LYS A 121 -1.25 9.50 2.51
N VAL A 122 -0.49 9.41 1.42
CA VAL A 122 -0.59 8.27 0.49
C VAL A 122 -0.10 6.99 1.14
N ILE A 123 1.02 7.05 1.89
CA ILE A 123 1.55 5.90 2.63
C ILE A 123 0.54 5.45 3.69
N ASP A 124 -0.03 6.36 4.45
CA ASP A 124 -1.02 6.04 5.49
C ASP A 124 -2.29 5.44 4.89
N ALA A 125 -2.77 5.97 3.76
CA ALA A 125 -3.87 5.35 3.02
C ALA A 125 -3.53 3.91 2.62
N GLY A 126 -2.33 3.69 2.10
CA GLY A 126 -1.84 2.36 1.76
C GLY A 126 -1.79 1.40 2.97
N ARG A 127 -1.30 1.86 4.11
CA ARG A 127 -1.27 1.09 5.37
C ARG A 127 -2.67 0.69 5.84
N ILE A 128 -3.63 1.63 5.80
CA ILE A 128 -5.03 1.36 6.18
C ILE A 128 -5.64 0.32 5.24
N MET A 129 -5.42 0.45 3.93
CA MET A 129 -5.94 -0.52 2.95
C MET A 129 -5.33 -1.90 3.13
N LEU A 130 -4.02 -2.00 3.41
CA LEU A 130 -3.34 -3.26 3.71
C LEU A 130 -3.86 -3.89 5.01
N ALA A 131 -4.11 -3.08 6.04
CA ALA A 131 -4.70 -3.55 7.29
C ALA A 131 -6.13 -4.11 7.06
N ALA A 132 -6.94 -3.42 6.26
CA ALA A 132 -8.30 -3.88 5.91
C ALA A 132 -8.28 -5.18 5.11
N ASP A 133 -7.36 -5.32 4.15
CA ASP A 133 -7.17 -6.54 3.36
C ASP A 133 -6.74 -7.73 4.26
N SER A 134 -5.77 -7.49 5.15
CA SER A 134 -5.31 -8.48 6.13
C SER A 134 -6.42 -8.92 7.08
N LEU A 135 -7.26 -7.99 7.53
CA LEU A 135 -8.42 -8.26 8.38
C LEU A 135 -9.44 -9.17 7.67
N GLY A 136 -9.72 -8.89 6.39
CA GLY A 136 -10.59 -9.73 5.57
C GLY A 136 -10.03 -11.14 5.36
N ALA A 137 -8.73 -11.25 5.12
CA ALA A 137 -8.03 -12.52 4.99
C ALA A 137 -8.09 -13.32 6.30
N ALA A 138 -7.82 -12.68 7.45
CA ALA A 138 -7.89 -13.32 8.76
C ALA A 138 -9.29 -13.84 9.07
N GLN A 139 -10.34 -13.04 8.81
CA GLN A 139 -11.73 -13.47 8.98
C GLN A 139 -12.06 -14.70 8.14
N ASN A 140 -11.62 -14.72 6.89
CA ASN A 140 -11.86 -15.87 6.01
C ASN A 140 -11.11 -17.13 6.50
N MET A 141 -9.89 -16.98 7.03
CA MET A 141 -9.14 -18.10 7.61
C MET A 141 -9.81 -18.66 8.87
N ILE A 142 -10.32 -17.80 9.75
CA ILE A 142 -11.08 -18.21 10.94
C ILE A 142 -12.34 -18.98 10.53
N ASN A 143 -13.12 -18.47 9.58
CA ASN A 143 -14.31 -19.14 9.09
C ASN A 143 -14.00 -20.54 8.55
N LYS A 144 -12.96 -20.67 7.72
CA LYS A 144 -12.51 -21.97 7.18
C LYS A 144 -12.03 -22.92 8.29
N ALA A 145 -11.30 -22.42 9.29
CA ALA A 145 -10.84 -23.23 10.41
C ALA A 145 -12.01 -23.77 11.26
N VAL A 146 -13.01 -22.92 11.51
CA VAL A 146 -14.23 -23.29 12.25
C VAL A 146 -15.04 -24.32 11.46
N ASP A 147 -15.23 -24.12 10.17
CA ASP A 147 -15.99 -25.06 9.32
C ASP A 147 -15.27 -26.41 9.25
N TYR A 148 -13.96 -26.42 9.05
CA TYR A 148 -13.16 -27.65 9.11
C TYR A 148 -13.28 -28.34 10.47
N ALA A 149 -13.26 -27.61 11.58
CA ALA A 149 -13.41 -28.16 12.92
C ALA A 149 -14.80 -28.80 13.16
N LYS A 150 -15.84 -28.30 12.49
CA LYS A 150 -17.18 -28.89 12.53
C LYS A 150 -17.29 -30.18 11.72
N GLU A 151 -16.57 -30.32 10.62
CA GLU A 151 -16.67 -31.43 9.68
C GLU A 151 -15.69 -32.57 10.01
N ARG A 152 -14.45 -32.24 10.36
CA ARG A 152 -13.40 -33.24 10.64
C ARG A 152 -13.70 -34.04 11.89
N LYS A 153 -13.70 -35.35 11.75
CA LYS A 153 -13.93 -36.29 12.87
C LYS A 153 -12.64 -36.97 13.31
N GLN A 154 -12.44 -37.03 14.61
CA GLN A 154 -11.42 -37.84 15.29
C GLN A 154 -11.98 -38.35 16.60
N PHE A 155 -11.54 -39.51 17.04
CA PHE A 155 -12.05 -40.17 18.26
C PHE A 155 -13.59 -40.28 18.29
N GLY A 156 -14.21 -40.59 17.14
CA GLY A 156 -15.64 -40.80 16.99
C GLY A 156 -16.53 -39.54 16.98
N ARG A 157 -15.95 -38.34 17.01
CA ARG A 157 -16.72 -37.07 17.01
C ARG A 157 -16.02 -35.95 16.25
N ALA A 158 -16.72 -34.89 15.93
CA ALA A 158 -16.15 -33.69 15.29
C ALA A 158 -15.06 -33.06 16.18
N ILE A 159 -13.92 -32.65 15.61
CA ILE A 159 -12.82 -32.09 16.40
C ILE A 159 -13.22 -30.79 17.10
N GLY A 160 -14.14 -29.99 16.53
CA GLY A 160 -14.73 -28.81 17.16
C GLY A 160 -15.52 -29.10 18.44
N SER A 161 -15.84 -30.39 18.75
CA SER A 161 -16.47 -30.77 20.02
C SER A 161 -15.48 -30.78 21.20
N PHE A 162 -14.18 -30.83 20.92
CA PHE A 162 -13.14 -30.80 21.97
C PHE A 162 -12.94 -29.38 22.48
N GLN A 163 -12.86 -29.26 23.81
CA GLN A 163 -12.78 -27.94 24.46
C GLN A 163 -11.55 -27.14 24.04
N ALA A 164 -10.41 -27.77 23.88
CA ALA A 164 -9.18 -27.12 23.41
C ALA A 164 -9.37 -26.45 22.02
N VAL A 165 -10.02 -27.16 21.08
CA VAL A 165 -10.29 -26.61 19.74
C VAL A 165 -11.29 -25.45 19.81
N LYS A 166 -12.33 -25.56 20.66
CA LYS A 166 -13.30 -24.47 20.86
C LYS A 166 -12.64 -23.21 21.42
N HIS A 167 -11.74 -23.39 22.40
CA HIS A 167 -11.01 -22.25 23.00
C HIS A 167 -10.12 -21.57 21.96
N MET A 168 -9.37 -22.32 21.16
CA MET A 168 -8.56 -21.75 20.07
C MET A 168 -9.40 -20.96 19.06
N CYS A 169 -10.58 -21.49 18.67
CA CYS A 169 -11.47 -20.78 17.77
C CYS A 169 -12.03 -19.49 18.42
N ALA A 170 -12.38 -19.54 19.70
CA ALA A 170 -12.89 -18.38 20.42
C ALA A 170 -11.80 -17.31 20.60
N GLU A 171 -10.58 -17.71 20.88
CA GLU A 171 -9.41 -16.84 21.02
C GLU A 171 -9.10 -16.10 19.71
N MET A 172 -9.05 -16.81 18.57
CA MET A 172 -8.89 -16.18 17.24
C MET A 172 -9.95 -15.13 16.96
N VAL A 173 -11.21 -15.37 17.29
CA VAL A 173 -12.29 -14.39 17.11
C VAL A 173 -12.09 -13.19 18.06
N ALA A 174 -11.75 -13.46 19.33
CA ALA A 174 -11.55 -12.41 20.33
C ALA A 174 -10.39 -11.47 19.99
N GLU A 175 -9.33 -11.99 19.35
CA GLU A 175 -8.20 -11.18 18.88
C GLU A 175 -8.53 -10.38 17.61
N LEU A 176 -9.34 -10.94 16.71
CA LEU A 176 -9.66 -10.30 15.44
C LEU A 176 -10.72 -9.19 15.59
N GLU A 177 -11.72 -9.39 16.44
CA GLU A 177 -12.87 -8.49 16.56
C GLU A 177 -12.50 -7.02 16.87
N PRO A 178 -11.57 -6.72 17.80
CA PRO A 178 -11.13 -5.35 18.04
C PRO A 178 -10.44 -4.69 16.84
N CYS A 179 -9.80 -5.48 15.97
CA CYS A 179 -9.07 -4.95 14.81
C CYS A 179 -9.99 -4.25 13.80
N TYR A 180 -11.28 -4.62 13.74
CA TYR A 180 -12.26 -3.90 12.92
C TYR A 180 -12.41 -2.45 13.38
N ALA A 181 -12.51 -2.22 14.68
CA ALA A 181 -12.63 -0.87 15.25
C ALA A 181 -11.37 -0.05 14.99
N LEU A 182 -10.17 -0.66 15.08
CA LEU A 182 -8.89 -0.01 14.80
C LEU A 182 -8.79 0.44 13.34
N VAL A 183 -9.13 -0.42 12.38
CA VAL A 183 -9.12 -0.07 10.95
C VAL A 183 -10.13 1.04 10.64
N TRP A 184 -11.34 0.97 11.19
CA TRP A 184 -12.34 2.02 11.07
C TRP A 184 -11.87 3.35 11.67
N HIS A 185 -11.27 3.31 12.87
CA HIS A 185 -10.73 4.48 13.51
C HIS A 185 -9.62 5.12 12.68
N ALA A 186 -8.68 4.34 12.19
CA ALA A 186 -7.59 4.83 11.34
C ALA A 186 -8.10 5.48 10.04
N ALA A 187 -9.08 4.87 9.37
CA ALA A 187 -9.70 5.43 8.17
C ALA A 187 -10.45 6.74 8.46
N HIS A 188 -11.14 6.82 9.60
CA HIS A 188 -11.82 8.04 10.04
C HIS A 188 -10.83 9.15 10.39
N ALA A 189 -9.76 8.81 11.13
CA ALA A 189 -8.73 9.74 11.55
C ALA A 189 -7.99 10.33 10.34
N GLN A 190 -7.64 9.52 9.35
CA GLN A 190 -7.00 10.00 8.11
C GLN A 190 -7.83 11.07 7.41
N LYS A 191 -9.16 10.92 7.40
CA LYS A 191 -10.06 11.86 6.73
C LYS A 191 -10.34 13.13 7.54
N HIS A 192 -10.48 13.00 8.86
CA HIS A 192 -11.03 14.05 9.73
C HIS A 192 -10.06 14.56 10.79
N MET A 193 -9.04 13.78 11.15
CA MET A 193 -8.13 14.05 12.26
C MET A 193 -6.70 13.62 11.94
N PRO A 194 -6.05 14.19 10.93
CA PRO A 194 -4.73 13.71 10.47
C PRO A 194 -3.66 13.75 11.57
N CYS A 195 -3.82 14.59 12.61
CA CYS A 195 -2.90 14.65 13.74
C CYS A 195 -2.96 13.43 14.69
N LEU A 196 -4.05 12.65 14.69
CA LEU A 196 -4.21 11.48 15.57
C LEU A 196 -3.58 10.19 15.02
N LEU A 197 -3.24 10.14 13.73
CA LEU A 197 -2.55 8.98 13.14
C LEU A 197 -1.14 8.77 13.72
N TYR A 198 -0.51 9.84 14.21
CA TYR A 198 0.83 9.80 14.79
C TYR A 198 0.86 9.57 16.30
N THR A 199 -0.28 9.55 16.98
CA THR A 199 -0.34 9.38 18.45
C THR A 199 -0.44 7.92 18.89
N SER A 200 -0.53 6.96 17.97
CA SER A 200 -0.56 5.54 18.33
C SER A 200 0.81 4.97 18.72
N ASP A 201 1.91 5.71 18.50
CA ASP A 201 3.26 5.34 18.95
C ASP A 201 3.54 5.69 20.43
N ALA A 202 2.59 6.31 21.12
CA ALA A 202 2.75 6.69 22.54
C ALA A 202 2.51 5.53 23.52
N ALA A 203 2.44 4.29 23.05
CA ALA A 203 2.26 3.11 23.89
C ALA A 203 3.58 2.39 24.26
N ASP A 204 4.74 2.92 23.83
CA ASP A 204 6.07 2.35 24.10
C ASP A 204 6.91 3.16 25.10
N ASP A 205 6.28 4.03 25.93
CA ASP A 205 6.91 4.68 27.09
C ASP A 205 6.46 4.08 28.42
#